data_1a0e2b24798dad441c054a6bda55f1de
#
_entry.id   1a0e2b24798dad441c054a6bda55f1de
#
_cell.length_a   1.000
_cell.length_b   1.000
_cell.length_c   1.000
_cell.angle_alpha   90.00
_cell.angle_beta   90.00
_cell.angle_gamma   90.00
#
_symmetry.space_group_name_H-M   'P 1'
#
loop_
_entity.id
_entity.type
_entity.pdbx_description
1 polymer ?
#
loop_
_entity_poly.entity_id
_entity_poly.type
_entity_poly.pdbx_seq_one_letter_code
_entity_poly.pdbx_strand_id
1 'polypeptide(L)'
;GLPAVAVGDCGTGVIPVSRIQCPGDHSPFAGQTVSVEGIITMDARQQGGFRGFYLQQADGETDNDPKTSEALFVYTHRTDGQHGDRVHVSGRVKEFHGLTELTDITSITRCGNGRLPEPVSVTLPWQDGEPPEHLENMRINVAGELTVINHYNLARYGELTLAAKPQTMATEILEPGPGAQSRHRWQAINRLLLDDGL
;
A
#
# COMPACT_ATOMS: atom_id res chain seq x y z
N GLY A 1 -40.09 -0.87 1.68
CA GLY A 1 -39.03 -1.31 0.81
C GLY A 1 -37.85 -0.39 1.03
N LEU A 2 -36.71 -0.91 1.47
CA LEU A 2 -35.45 -0.17 1.50
C LEU A 2 -35.07 0.13 0.05
N PRO A 3 -34.60 1.34 -0.29
CA PRO A 3 -34.13 1.62 -1.65
C PRO A 3 -32.98 0.66 -1.97
N ALA A 4 -33.06 0.02 -3.14
CA ALA A 4 -31.97 -0.76 -3.68
C ALA A 4 -30.74 0.18 -3.75
N VAL A 5 -29.64 -0.19 -3.11
CA VAL A 5 -28.36 0.50 -3.27
C VAL A 5 -28.04 0.38 -4.75
N ALA A 6 -27.98 1.51 -5.44
CA ALA A 6 -27.61 1.52 -6.84
C ALA A 6 -26.20 0.90 -6.94
N VAL A 7 -26.09 -0.16 -7.75
CA VAL A 7 -24.77 -0.68 -8.16
C VAL A 7 -24.09 0.52 -8.85
N GLY A 8 -22.98 1.00 -8.27
CA GLY A 8 -22.30 2.17 -8.78
C GLY A 8 -21.88 1.93 -10.24
N ASP A 9 -22.38 2.77 -11.14
CA ASP A 9 -21.95 2.73 -12.53
C ASP A 9 -20.51 3.24 -12.64
N CYS A 10 -19.70 2.55 -13.43
CA CYS A 10 -18.32 2.95 -13.70
C CYS A 10 -18.24 4.42 -14.14
N GLY A 11 -17.30 5.18 -13.59
CA GLY A 11 -17.10 6.61 -13.89
C GLY A 11 -18.05 7.56 -13.16
N THR A 12 -18.95 7.08 -12.30
CA THR A 12 -19.92 7.95 -11.63
C THR A 12 -19.73 7.98 -10.12
N GLY A 13 -19.85 9.17 -9.51
CA GLY A 13 -19.83 9.35 -8.06
C GLY A 13 -18.52 8.99 -7.37
N VAL A 14 -17.41 8.92 -8.11
CA VAL A 14 -16.10 8.54 -7.60
C VAL A 14 -15.37 9.71 -6.94
N ILE A 15 -14.71 9.42 -5.84
CA ILE A 15 -13.75 10.33 -5.21
C ILE A 15 -12.35 9.88 -5.63
N PRO A 16 -11.47 10.77 -6.12
CA PRO A 16 -10.08 10.43 -6.39
C PRO A 16 -9.41 9.86 -5.14
N VAL A 17 -8.59 8.82 -5.31
CA VAL A 17 -7.91 8.14 -4.20
C VAL A 17 -6.98 9.10 -3.47
N SER A 18 -6.26 9.95 -4.19
CA SER A 18 -5.40 10.99 -3.62
C SER A 18 -6.11 11.93 -2.64
N ARG A 19 -7.40 12.23 -2.87
CA ARG A 19 -8.19 13.01 -1.92
C ARG A 19 -8.58 12.26 -0.66
N ILE A 20 -8.72 10.93 -0.76
CA ILE A 20 -8.99 10.07 0.39
C ILE A 20 -7.72 9.90 1.21
N GLN A 21 -6.59 9.67 0.56
CA GLN A 21 -5.27 9.55 1.19
C GLN A 21 -4.80 10.84 1.82
N CYS A 22 -4.98 11.98 1.14
CA CYS A 22 -4.46 13.31 1.51
C CYS A 22 -2.93 13.30 1.83
N PRO A 23 -2.29 14.46 2.04
CA PRO A 23 -0.86 14.50 2.40
C PRO A 23 -0.56 14.29 3.89
N GLY A 24 -1.50 13.82 4.68
CA GLY A 24 -1.36 13.59 6.12
C GLY A 24 -1.70 12.16 6.52
N ASP A 25 -1.32 11.79 7.73
CA ASP A 25 -1.44 10.42 8.28
C ASP A 25 -2.88 9.95 8.51
N HIS A 26 -3.89 10.78 8.24
CA HIS A 26 -5.30 10.43 8.44
C HIS A 26 -6.19 11.00 7.35
N SER A 27 -7.01 10.14 6.78
CA SER A 27 -7.99 10.51 5.75
C SER A 27 -9.05 11.49 6.26
N PRO A 28 -9.33 12.58 5.52
CA PRO A 28 -10.46 13.48 5.82
C PRO A 28 -11.82 12.78 5.61
N PHE A 29 -11.84 11.61 5.00
CA PHE A 29 -13.04 10.81 4.76
C PHE A 29 -13.22 9.66 5.77
N ALA A 30 -12.37 9.57 6.81
CA ALA A 30 -12.47 8.51 7.81
C ALA A 30 -13.90 8.39 8.37
N GLY A 31 -14.43 7.17 8.37
CA GLY A 31 -15.80 6.86 8.80
C GLY A 31 -16.89 7.09 7.74
N GLN A 32 -16.58 7.73 6.63
CA GLN A 32 -17.54 8.00 5.55
C GLN A 32 -17.57 6.84 4.54
N THR A 33 -18.72 6.63 3.92
CA THR A 33 -18.85 5.71 2.78
C THR A 33 -18.59 6.49 1.50
N VAL A 34 -17.67 5.98 0.70
CA VAL A 34 -17.22 6.60 -0.56
C VAL A 34 -17.22 5.57 -1.68
N SER A 35 -17.15 6.07 -2.92
CA SER A 35 -16.87 5.24 -4.09
C SER A 35 -15.57 5.69 -4.74
N VAL A 36 -14.75 4.72 -5.13
CA VAL A 36 -13.47 4.92 -5.83
C VAL A 36 -13.40 4.06 -7.07
N GLU A 37 -12.57 4.46 -8.02
CA GLU A 37 -12.17 3.61 -9.13
C GLU A 37 -10.65 3.49 -9.23
N GLY A 38 -10.19 2.33 -9.67
CA GLY A 38 -8.78 2.08 -9.91
C GLY A 38 -8.54 0.68 -10.46
N ILE A 39 -7.27 0.36 -10.61
CA ILE A 39 -6.79 -0.92 -11.11
C ILE A 39 -6.39 -1.79 -9.91
N ILE A 40 -6.80 -3.07 -9.89
CA ILE A 40 -6.32 -4.04 -8.90
C ILE A 40 -4.87 -4.34 -9.21
N THR A 41 -3.97 -3.86 -8.36
CA THR A 41 -2.52 -3.99 -8.55
C THR A 41 -1.92 -5.21 -7.85
N MET A 42 -2.56 -5.69 -6.80
CA MET A 42 -2.23 -6.94 -6.11
C MET A 42 -3.49 -7.52 -5.48
N ASP A 43 -3.69 -8.82 -5.61
CA ASP A 43 -4.79 -9.55 -5.00
C ASP A 43 -4.26 -10.46 -3.88
N ALA A 44 -4.62 -10.15 -2.63
CA ALA A 44 -4.23 -10.87 -1.43
C ALA A 44 -5.46 -11.44 -0.68
N ARG A 45 -6.53 -11.81 -1.43
CA ARG A 45 -7.76 -12.39 -0.88
C ARG A 45 -7.70 -13.89 -0.66
N GLN A 46 -6.64 -14.57 -1.14
CA GLN A 46 -6.43 -16.00 -0.95
C GLN A 46 -6.36 -16.37 0.53
N GLN A 47 -6.55 -17.64 0.81
CA GLN A 47 -6.49 -18.15 2.18
C GLN A 47 -5.07 -17.95 2.76
N GLY A 48 -4.99 -17.33 3.91
CA GLY A 48 -3.72 -16.94 4.54
C GLY A 48 -3.27 -15.52 4.22
N GLY A 49 -3.81 -14.91 3.15
CA GLY A 49 -3.45 -13.56 2.73
C GLY A 49 -4.08 -12.44 3.57
N PHE A 50 -3.85 -11.21 3.17
CA PHE A 50 -4.30 -10.00 3.89
C PHE A 50 -5.82 -9.77 3.85
N ARG A 51 -6.58 -10.66 3.19
CA ARG A 51 -8.04 -10.58 3.06
C ARG A 51 -8.53 -9.35 2.30
N GLY A 52 -7.83 -8.99 1.25
CA GLY A 52 -8.17 -7.82 0.47
C GLY A 52 -7.33 -7.72 -0.79
N PHE A 53 -7.41 -6.58 -1.44
CA PHE A 53 -6.60 -6.27 -2.61
C PHE A 53 -6.16 -4.81 -2.60
N TYR A 54 -5.07 -4.53 -3.30
CA TYR A 54 -4.56 -3.19 -3.51
C TYR A 54 -5.17 -2.62 -4.78
N LEU A 55 -5.71 -1.40 -4.69
CA LEU A 55 -6.31 -0.65 -5.78
C LEU A 55 -5.53 0.65 -5.97
N GLN A 56 -5.11 0.94 -7.20
CA GLN A 56 -4.40 2.17 -7.53
C GLN A 56 -5.05 2.87 -8.72
N GLN A 57 -5.14 4.21 -8.68
CA GLN A 57 -5.62 5.00 -9.81
C GLN A 57 -4.75 4.78 -11.06
N ALA A 58 -5.36 4.89 -12.23
CA ALA A 58 -4.62 4.83 -13.48
C ALA A 58 -3.72 6.07 -13.65
N ASP A 59 -2.56 5.92 -14.30
CA ASP A 59 -1.56 6.99 -14.46
C ASP A 59 -2.12 8.30 -15.03
N GLY A 60 -3.13 8.23 -15.89
CA GLY A 60 -3.78 9.43 -16.48
C GLY A 60 -4.85 10.08 -15.59
N GLU A 61 -5.11 9.56 -14.40
CA GLU A 61 -6.18 9.99 -13.48
C GLU A 61 -5.64 10.51 -12.15
N THR A 62 -4.32 10.54 -11.98
CA THR A 62 -3.62 11.02 -10.79
C THR A 62 -3.72 12.54 -10.68
N ASP A 63 -3.64 13.08 -9.45
CA ASP A 63 -3.62 14.54 -9.23
C ASP A 63 -2.24 15.16 -9.47
N ASN A 64 -1.23 14.33 -9.71
CA ASN A 64 0.18 14.72 -9.86
C ASN A 64 0.77 15.45 -8.64
N ASP A 65 0.16 15.35 -7.46
CA ASP A 65 0.76 15.82 -6.21
C ASP A 65 1.70 14.74 -5.66
N PRO A 66 3.00 14.98 -5.57
CA PRO A 66 3.95 13.99 -5.05
C PRO A 66 3.80 13.73 -3.54
N LYS A 67 2.86 14.38 -2.87
CA LYS A 67 2.63 14.22 -1.42
C LYS A 67 1.44 13.33 -1.10
N THR A 68 0.68 12.90 -2.11
CA THR A 68 -0.51 12.05 -1.93
C THR A 68 -0.30 10.69 -2.54
N SER A 69 -0.77 9.64 -1.85
CA SER A 69 -0.84 8.31 -2.46
C SER A 69 -2.02 8.23 -3.42
N GLU A 70 -1.83 7.51 -4.52
CA GLU A 70 -2.86 7.19 -5.51
C GLU A 70 -3.44 5.77 -5.32
N ALA A 71 -3.19 5.15 -4.16
CA ALA A 71 -3.60 3.77 -3.92
C ALA A 71 -4.26 3.58 -2.55
N LEU A 72 -5.12 2.55 -2.46
CA LEU A 72 -5.82 2.14 -1.25
C LEU A 72 -5.79 0.63 -1.11
N PHE A 73 -5.79 0.15 0.13
CA PHE A 73 -6.12 -1.23 0.42
C PHE A 73 -7.64 -1.39 0.56
N VAL A 74 -8.21 -2.42 -0.06
CA VAL A 74 -9.63 -2.76 0.01
C VAL A 74 -9.77 -4.06 0.78
N TYR A 75 -10.17 -3.96 2.06
CA TYR A 75 -10.39 -5.10 2.92
C TYR A 75 -11.74 -5.76 2.59
N THR A 76 -11.72 -6.95 2.02
CA THR A 76 -12.93 -7.65 1.57
C THR A 76 -12.70 -9.14 1.34
N HIS A 77 -13.75 -9.93 1.55
CA HIS A 77 -13.81 -11.34 1.15
C HIS A 77 -14.56 -11.55 -0.18
N ARG A 78 -15.04 -10.46 -0.81
CA ARG A 78 -15.73 -10.56 -2.10
C ARG A 78 -14.73 -10.94 -3.19
N THR A 79 -15.19 -11.73 -4.15
CA THR A 79 -14.36 -12.30 -5.22
C THR A 79 -14.46 -11.54 -6.54
N ASP A 80 -15.22 -10.44 -6.55
CA ASP A 80 -15.39 -9.62 -7.75
C ASP A 80 -14.07 -8.95 -8.15
N GLY A 81 -13.75 -8.96 -9.45
CA GLY A 81 -12.52 -8.43 -10.01
C GLY A 81 -11.29 -9.31 -9.73
N GLN A 82 -10.25 -9.13 -10.51
CA GLN A 82 -8.96 -9.81 -10.40
C GLN A 82 -7.82 -8.84 -10.73
N HIS A 83 -6.58 -9.25 -10.46
CA HIS A 83 -5.40 -8.47 -10.82
C HIS A 83 -5.45 -7.96 -12.26
N GLY A 84 -5.22 -6.67 -12.46
CA GLY A 84 -5.29 -5.98 -13.74
C GLY A 84 -6.68 -5.52 -14.16
N ASP A 85 -7.74 -5.86 -13.43
CA ASP A 85 -9.06 -5.31 -13.71
C ASP A 85 -9.18 -3.87 -13.18
N ARG A 86 -9.89 -3.04 -13.95
CA ARG A 86 -10.43 -1.76 -13.46
C ARG A 86 -11.75 -2.05 -12.73
N VAL A 87 -11.84 -1.58 -11.50
CA VAL A 87 -13.02 -1.78 -10.66
C VAL A 87 -13.53 -0.48 -10.05
N HIS A 88 -14.84 -0.39 -9.91
CA HIS A 88 -15.52 0.61 -9.08
C HIS A 88 -15.88 -0.03 -7.75
N VAL A 89 -15.44 0.56 -6.65
CA VAL A 89 -15.60 0.01 -5.31
C VAL A 89 -16.29 1.03 -4.41
N SER A 90 -17.34 0.60 -3.71
CA SER A 90 -18.00 1.40 -2.68
C SER A 90 -17.81 0.76 -1.31
N GLY A 91 -17.35 1.55 -0.35
CA GLY A 91 -17.07 1.08 1.00
C GLY A 91 -16.82 2.23 1.96
N ARG A 92 -16.59 1.89 3.23
CA ARG A 92 -16.29 2.85 4.28
C ARG A 92 -14.78 3.07 4.40
N VAL A 93 -14.35 4.32 4.46
CA VAL A 93 -12.96 4.67 4.76
C VAL A 93 -12.66 4.43 6.24
N LYS A 94 -11.57 3.77 6.54
CA LYS A 94 -11.12 3.45 7.88
C LYS A 94 -9.60 3.59 7.97
N GLU A 95 -9.13 4.13 9.08
CA GLU A 95 -7.72 4.08 9.48
C GLU A 95 -7.46 2.80 10.28
N PHE A 96 -6.50 2.01 9.85
CA PHE A 96 -6.13 0.77 10.49
C PHE A 96 -4.61 0.64 10.61
N HIS A 97 -4.08 0.80 11.82
CA HIS A 97 -2.64 0.74 12.12
C HIS A 97 -1.76 1.66 11.26
N GLY A 98 -2.27 2.84 10.93
CA GLY A 98 -1.58 3.82 10.11
C GLY A 98 -1.78 3.61 8.61
N LEU A 99 -2.68 2.71 8.19
CA LEU A 99 -3.06 2.52 6.79
C LEU A 99 -4.46 3.06 6.55
N THR A 100 -4.65 3.83 5.49
CA THR A 100 -5.98 4.20 5.00
C THR A 100 -6.53 3.07 4.13
N GLU A 101 -7.65 2.47 4.57
CA GLU A 101 -8.28 1.35 3.87
C GLU A 101 -9.78 1.57 3.62
N LEU A 102 -10.33 0.84 2.64
CA LEU A 102 -11.78 0.67 2.48
C LEU A 102 -12.23 -0.63 3.14
N THR A 103 -13.25 -0.50 3.99
CA THR A 103 -13.91 -1.64 4.66
C THR A 103 -15.41 -1.60 4.42
N ASP A 104 -16.16 -2.55 5.00
CA ASP A 104 -17.63 -2.59 4.87
C ASP A 104 -18.07 -2.44 3.42
N ILE A 105 -17.43 -3.19 2.51
CA ILE A 105 -17.60 -3.07 1.07
C ILE A 105 -19.04 -3.41 0.68
N THR A 106 -19.75 -2.44 0.10
CA THR A 106 -21.13 -2.59 -0.33
C THR A 106 -21.23 -3.08 -1.77
N SER A 107 -20.33 -2.65 -2.65
CA SER A 107 -20.30 -3.09 -4.05
C SER A 107 -18.88 -3.11 -4.61
N ILE A 108 -18.63 -4.04 -5.52
CA ILE A 108 -17.47 -4.05 -6.42
C ILE A 108 -18.02 -4.31 -7.81
N THR A 109 -17.83 -3.38 -8.74
CA THR A 109 -18.23 -3.51 -10.12
C THR A 109 -17.01 -3.51 -11.01
N ARG A 110 -16.86 -4.54 -11.84
CA ARG A 110 -15.79 -4.61 -12.84
C ARG A 110 -16.08 -3.66 -13.99
N CYS A 111 -15.18 -2.73 -14.26
CA CYS A 111 -15.30 -1.70 -15.31
C CYS A 111 -14.52 -2.06 -16.60
N GLY A 112 -13.87 -3.20 -16.61
CA GLY A 112 -13.07 -3.68 -17.73
C GLY A 112 -11.65 -4.05 -17.33
N ASN A 113 -10.78 -4.23 -18.32
CA ASN A 113 -9.35 -4.40 -18.08
C ASN A 113 -8.69 -3.04 -17.94
N GLY A 114 -7.75 -2.91 -17.01
CA GLY A 114 -6.91 -1.73 -16.84
C GLY A 114 -5.47 -2.00 -17.22
N ARG A 115 -4.74 -0.95 -17.62
CA ARG A 115 -3.29 -1.00 -17.66
C ARG A 115 -2.80 -0.81 -16.24
N LEU A 116 -1.91 -1.68 -15.77
CA LEU A 116 -1.27 -1.51 -14.46
C LEU A 116 -0.53 -0.17 -14.43
N PRO A 117 -0.72 0.64 -13.37
CA PRO A 117 0.01 1.89 -13.21
C PRO A 117 1.52 1.64 -13.18
N GLU A 118 2.29 2.59 -13.69
CA GLU A 118 3.75 2.50 -13.65
C GLU A 118 4.24 2.57 -12.19
N PRO A 119 5.17 1.72 -11.77
CA PRO A 119 5.66 1.75 -10.41
C PRO A 119 6.51 3.00 -10.15
N VAL A 120 6.35 3.61 -8.98
CA VAL A 120 7.20 4.71 -8.54
C VAL A 120 8.60 4.17 -8.22
N SER A 121 9.64 4.76 -8.84
CA SER A 121 11.01 4.37 -8.54
C SER A 121 11.49 4.99 -7.23
N VAL A 122 11.97 4.14 -6.32
CA VAL A 122 12.50 4.53 -5.01
C VAL A 122 13.91 3.99 -4.79
N THR A 123 14.64 4.62 -3.90
CA THR A 123 15.98 4.18 -3.51
C THR A 123 16.10 4.14 -1.99
N LEU A 124 16.92 3.21 -1.48
CA LEU A 124 17.32 3.21 -0.08
C LEU A 124 18.66 3.94 0.11
N PRO A 125 18.87 4.62 1.23
CA PRO A 125 18.00 4.76 2.41
C PRO A 125 16.79 5.66 2.17
N TRP A 126 15.73 5.47 2.95
CA TRP A 126 14.59 6.39 2.97
C TRP A 126 15.06 7.78 3.39
N GLN A 127 14.70 8.82 2.62
CA GLN A 127 15.26 10.15 2.81
C GLN A 127 14.81 10.81 4.12
N ASP A 128 13.56 10.60 4.51
CA ASP A 128 12.97 11.18 5.71
C ASP A 128 12.98 10.23 6.92
N GLY A 129 13.71 9.13 6.83
CA GLY A 129 13.90 8.20 7.94
C GLY A 129 12.88 7.06 8.02
N GLU A 130 11.78 7.13 7.27
CA GLU A 130 10.73 6.11 7.18
C GLU A 130 10.24 5.97 5.75
N PRO A 131 9.55 4.85 5.41
CA PRO A 131 8.85 4.76 4.13
C PRO A 131 7.88 5.93 3.99
N PRO A 132 7.88 6.63 2.84
CA PRO A 132 7.06 7.83 2.69
C PRO A 132 5.56 7.49 2.63
N GLU A 133 4.74 8.21 3.37
CA GLU A 133 3.28 8.07 3.40
C GLU A 133 2.64 8.17 2.00
N HIS A 134 3.14 9.08 1.18
CA HIS A 134 2.66 9.26 -0.21
C HIS A 134 2.88 8.04 -1.12
N LEU A 135 3.56 7.00 -0.66
CA LEU A 135 3.73 5.72 -1.35
C LEU A 135 2.87 4.60 -0.76
N GLU A 136 2.06 4.91 0.24
CA GLU A 136 1.18 3.94 0.88
C GLU A 136 0.34 3.17 -0.16
N ASN A 137 0.36 1.85 -0.08
CA ASN A 137 -0.35 0.93 -0.98
C ASN A 137 0.01 1.01 -2.47
N MET A 138 0.94 1.88 -2.89
CA MET A 138 1.32 2.07 -4.28
C MET A 138 2.29 0.99 -4.79
N ARG A 139 2.27 0.77 -6.08
CA ARG A 139 3.33 0.00 -6.76
C ARG A 139 4.62 0.79 -6.73
N ILE A 140 5.68 0.16 -6.23
CA ILE A 140 7.03 0.74 -6.24
C ILE A 140 8.02 -0.15 -6.96
N ASN A 141 9.07 0.44 -7.47
CA ASN A 141 10.27 -0.23 -7.96
C ASN A 141 11.47 0.26 -7.17
N VAL A 142 12.07 -0.61 -6.37
CA VAL A 142 13.26 -0.27 -5.60
C VAL A 142 14.47 -0.39 -6.51
N ALA A 143 15.09 0.76 -6.82
CA ALA A 143 16.25 0.81 -7.69
C ALA A 143 17.53 0.35 -6.96
N GLY A 144 18.38 -0.39 -7.67
CA GLY A 144 19.64 -0.93 -7.16
C GLY A 144 19.54 -2.36 -6.63
N GLU A 145 20.68 -2.86 -6.20
CA GLU A 145 20.76 -4.22 -5.62
C GLU A 145 20.30 -4.21 -4.16
N LEU A 146 19.52 -5.22 -3.80
CA LEU A 146 19.08 -5.43 -2.42
C LEU A 146 19.71 -6.73 -1.88
N THR A 147 20.13 -6.68 -0.63
CA THR A 147 20.67 -7.82 0.11
C THR A 147 19.65 -8.28 1.14
N VAL A 148 19.38 -9.59 1.18
CA VAL A 148 18.61 -10.20 2.29
C VAL A 148 19.46 -10.14 3.56
N ILE A 149 18.99 -9.42 4.57
CA ILE A 149 19.68 -9.26 5.86
C ILE A 149 18.97 -10.02 6.98
N ASN A 150 17.71 -10.41 6.79
CA ASN A 150 16.99 -11.28 7.73
C ASN A 150 15.94 -12.10 6.97
N HIS A 151 15.88 -13.39 7.29
CA HIS A 151 14.89 -14.34 6.74
C HIS A 151 14.20 -15.18 7.83
N TYR A 152 14.29 -14.76 9.09
CA TYR A 152 13.77 -15.53 10.23
C TYR A 152 12.26 -15.83 10.10
N ASN A 153 11.52 -14.87 9.58
CA ASN A 153 10.07 -14.97 9.43
C ASN A 153 9.62 -15.60 8.11
N LEU A 154 10.54 -15.90 7.19
CA LEU A 154 10.18 -16.38 5.84
C LEU A 154 9.30 -17.62 5.87
N ALA A 155 9.67 -18.63 6.68
CA ALA A 155 8.95 -19.90 6.68
C ALA A 155 7.56 -19.82 7.35
N ARG A 156 7.31 -18.81 8.18
CA ARG A 156 6.06 -18.69 8.94
C ARG A 156 5.13 -17.59 8.43
N TYR A 157 5.70 -16.51 7.93
CA TYR A 157 4.96 -15.29 7.57
C TYR A 157 5.27 -14.80 6.15
N GLY A 158 6.13 -15.48 5.40
CA GLY A 158 6.52 -15.04 4.06
C GLY A 158 7.40 -13.78 4.04
N GLU A 159 7.97 -13.37 5.17
CA GLU A 159 8.65 -12.09 5.33
C GLU A 159 10.17 -12.20 5.15
N LEU A 160 10.73 -11.26 4.42
CA LEU A 160 12.16 -11.02 4.28
C LEU A 160 12.49 -9.57 4.62
N THR A 161 13.59 -9.35 5.35
CA THR A 161 14.14 -7.99 5.48
C THR A 161 15.27 -7.81 4.48
N LEU A 162 15.15 -6.77 3.68
CA LEU A 162 16.09 -6.38 2.63
C LEU A 162 16.78 -5.06 3.01
N ALA A 163 18.00 -4.86 2.52
CA ALA A 163 18.71 -3.60 2.64
C ALA A 163 19.57 -3.34 1.39
N ALA A 164 19.88 -2.07 1.12
CA ALA A 164 20.76 -1.69 0.00
C ALA A 164 22.19 -2.19 0.17
N LYS A 165 22.62 -2.55 1.38
CA LYS A 165 23.93 -3.11 1.69
C LYS A 165 23.82 -4.10 2.84
N PRO A 166 24.76 -5.09 2.93
CA PRO A 166 24.86 -5.96 4.10
C PRO A 166 24.93 -5.14 5.39
N GLN A 167 24.23 -5.61 6.42
CA GLN A 167 24.22 -4.96 7.73
C GLN A 167 24.77 -5.90 8.80
N THR A 168 25.66 -5.38 9.65
CA THR A 168 26.16 -6.05 10.85
C THR A 168 25.59 -5.32 12.06
N MET A 169 25.25 -6.04 13.13
CA MET A 169 24.75 -5.43 14.35
C MET A 169 25.67 -4.30 14.81
N ALA A 170 25.10 -3.14 15.15
CA ALA A 170 25.87 -1.95 15.49
C ALA A 170 26.84 -2.21 16.67
N THR A 171 26.40 -3.01 17.64
CA THR A 171 27.17 -3.37 18.85
C THR A 171 28.23 -4.43 18.62
N GLU A 172 28.29 -5.10 17.48
CA GLU A 172 29.37 -5.98 17.10
C GLU A 172 30.61 -5.22 16.59
N ILE A 173 30.41 -3.96 16.16
CA ILE A 173 31.44 -3.13 15.54
C ILE A 173 31.80 -1.93 16.43
N LEU A 174 30.85 -1.42 17.21
CA LEU A 174 30.98 -0.23 18.03
C LEU A 174 30.59 -0.54 19.48
N GLU A 175 31.27 0.07 20.42
CA GLU A 175 30.87 0.02 21.83
C GLU A 175 29.48 0.63 22.03
N PRO A 176 28.67 0.13 23.00
CA PRO A 176 27.39 0.73 23.32
C PRO A 176 27.49 2.22 23.62
N GLY A 177 26.76 3.05 22.90
CA GLY A 177 26.81 4.49 23.06
C GLY A 177 26.21 5.25 21.84
N PRO A 178 26.44 6.58 21.76
CA PRO A 178 25.88 7.42 20.69
C PRO A 178 26.25 6.95 19.28
N GLY A 179 27.46 6.41 19.08
CA GLY A 179 27.91 5.88 17.79
C GLY A 179 27.12 4.65 17.36
N ALA A 180 26.91 3.69 18.26
CA ALA A 180 26.09 2.50 18.00
C ALA A 180 24.63 2.88 17.72
N GLN A 181 24.08 3.85 18.46
CA GLN A 181 22.72 4.36 18.25
C GLN A 181 22.55 5.04 16.88
N SER A 182 23.53 5.85 16.47
CA SER A 182 23.51 6.51 15.16
C SER A 182 23.57 5.49 14.02
N ARG A 183 24.42 4.46 14.17
CA ARG A 183 24.50 3.35 13.20
C ARG A 183 23.20 2.56 13.15
N HIS A 184 22.58 2.27 14.28
CA HIS A 184 21.31 1.57 14.34
C HIS A 184 20.21 2.36 13.62
N ARG A 185 20.12 3.67 13.85
CA ARG A 185 19.17 4.56 13.10
C ARG A 185 19.44 4.53 11.62
N TRP A 186 20.70 4.65 11.20
CA TRP A 186 21.04 4.56 9.78
C TRP A 186 20.66 3.21 9.16
N GLN A 187 20.86 2.12 9.90
CA GLN A 187 20.45 0.79 9.46
C GLN A 187 18.92 0.66 9.33
N ALA A 188 18.17 1.26 10.23
CA ALA A 188 16.70 1.23 10.21
C ALA A 188 16.13 1.88 8.93
N ILE A 189 16.62 3.05 8.56
CA ILE A 189 16.17 3.75 7.33
C ILE A 189 16.67 3.09 6.04
N ASN A 190 17.55 2.13 6.14
CA ASN A 190 18.14 1.40 5.01
C ASN A 190 17.57 -0.01 4.86
N ARG A 191 16.34 -0.20 5.33
CA ARG A 191 15.64 -1.49 5.32
C ARG A 191 14.32 -1.41 4.59
N LEU A 192 13.94 -2.53 4.01
CA LEU A 192 12.63 -2.78 3.44
C LEU A 192 12.17 -4.16 3.94
N LEU A 193 10.96 -4.24 4.49
CA LEU A 193 10.30 -5.50 4.74
C LEU A 193 9.58 -5.92 3.45
N LEU A 194 9.90 -7.09 2.95
CA LEU A 194 9.17 -7.75 1.88
C LEU A 194 8.30 -8.82 2.51
N ASP A 195 7.00 -8.75 2.23
CA ASP A 195 5.99 -9.70 2.68
C ASP A 195 5.27 -10.23 1.43
N ASP A 196 5.07 -11.55 1.33
CA ASP A 196 4.40 -12.16 0.18
C ASP A 196 2.87 -12.09 0.24
N GLY A 197 2.31 -11.57 1.33
CA GLY A 197 0.87 -11.41 1.54
C GLY A 197 0.12 -12.70 1.83
N LEU A 198 0.81 -13.75 2.28
CA LEU A 198 0.25 -15.07 2.59
C LEU A 198 0.03 -15.28 4.10
#